data_585b34335833962e4938cc11e6090ed0
#
_entry.id   585b34335833962e4938cc11e6090ed0
#
_cell.length_a   1.000
_cell.length_b   1.000
_cell.length_c   1.000
_cell.angle_alpha   90.00
_cell.angle_beta   90.00
_cell.angle_gamma   90.00
#
_symmetry.space_group_name_H-M   'P 1'
#
loop_
_entity.id
_entity.type
_entity.pdbx_description
1 polymer ?
#
loop_
_entity_poly.entity_id
_entity_poly.type
_entity_poly.pdbx_seq_one_letter_code
_entity_poly.pdbx_strand_id
1 'polypeptide(L)'
;SIMFAFFIISTEFLSNKNLKFKPIMMKLIKNPVLIAICLGMIANIANFSTPNPILYAMKFSGAAAAPLTLLALGVILSFHKFTPSRSVFIVVMIKLLLLPIVVWAVLKIGTRPDAWNDLTILNSAGPSGAMAFALALLHKVNTDKIAPVIVWTSILSLISLAYLA
;
A
#
# COMPACT_ATOMS: atom_id res chain seq x y z
N SER A 1 6.50 4.30 -6.03
CA SER A 1 7.55 4.89 -5.17
C SER A 1 7.20 6.30 -4.69
N ILE A 2 6.75 7.21 -5.58
CA ILE A 2 6.35 8.58 -5.21
C ILE A 2 5.15 8.56 -4.26
N MET A 3 4.15 7.71 -4.50
CA MET A 3 2.99 7.52 -3.62
C MET A 3 3.39 7.09 -2.21
N PHE A 4 4.42 6.26 -2.07
CA PHE A 4 4.91 5.82 -0.77
C PHE A 4 5.58 6.95 0.01
N ALA A 5 6.41 7.77 -0.66
CA ALA A 5 6.99 8.95 -0.06
C ALA A 5 5.91 9.96 0.37
N PHE A 6 4.92 10.20 -0.49
CA PHE A 6 3.77 11.07 -0.17
C PHE A 6 2.98 10.55 1.03
N PHE A 7 2.76 9.23 1.13
CA PHE A 7 2.06 8.64 2.27
C PHE A 7 2.85 8.81 3.58
N ILE A 8 4.18 8.60 3.57
CA ILE A 8 5.01 8.81 4.76
C ILE A 8 4.96 10.29 5.19
N ILE A 9 5.06 11.21 4.24
CA ILE A 9 4.97 12.66 4.53
C ILE A 9 3.61 13.00 5.13
N SER A 10 2.53 12.47 4.56
CA SER A 10 1.16 12.73 5.03
C SER A 10 0.93 12.16 6.44
N THR A 11 1.43 10.95 6.73
CA THR A 11 1.29 10.34 8.06
C THR A 11 2.11 11.08 9.13
N GLU A 12 3.30 11.54 8.80
CA GLU A 12 4.10 12.37 9.70
C GLU A 12 3.46 13.74 9.92
N PHE A 13 2.87 14.35 8.88
CA PHE A 13 2.16 15.61 8.96
C PHE A 13 0.93 15.51 9.88
N LEU A 14 0.16 14.43 9.79
CA LEU A 14 -1.03 14.19 10.61
C LEU A 14 -0.70 13.76 12.04
N SER A 15 0.42 13.07 12.24
CA SER A 15 0.85 12.56 13.55
C SER A 15 1.55 13.61 14.41
N ASN A 16 2.22 14.59 13.82
CA ASN A 16 3.02 15.59 14.53
C ASN A 16 2.39 16.98 14.47
N LYS A 17 1.82 17.45 15.58
CA LYS A 17 1.30 18.82 15.73
C LYS A 17 2.38 19.91 15.67
N ASN A 18 3.65 19.58 15.78
CA ASN A 18 4.79 20.50 15.71
C ASN A 18 5.57 20.28 14.41
N LEU A 19 5.22 21.02 13.39
CA LEU A 19 5.83 21.06 12.06
C LEU A 19 7.28 21.59 12.10
N LYS A 20 8.21 20.77 12.54
CA LYS A 20 9.63 21.02 12.30
C LYS A 20 10.06 20.17 11.09
N PHE A 21 10.33 20.83 9.98
CA PHE A 21 10.73 20.19 8.71
C PHE A 21 11.96 19.30 8.83
N LYS A 22 12.92 19.71 9.66
CA LYS A 22 14.19 19.01 9.88
C LYS A 22 14.06 17.57 10.43
N PRO A 23 13.24 17.26 11.46
CA PRO A 23 13.08 15.89 11.95
C PRO A 23 12.32 14.98 10.95
N ILE A 24 11.40 15.53 10.17
CA ILE A 24 10.68 14.77 9.13
C ILE A 24 11.66 14.34 8.03
N MET A 25 12.47 15.27 7.55
CA MET A 25 13.49 14.98 6.54
C MET A 25 14.51 13.96 7.05
N MET A 26 14.92 14.02 8.31
CA MET A 26 15.86 13.06 8.86
C MET A 26 15.28 11.65 9.01
N LYS A 27 13.98 11.52 9.31
CA LYS A 27 13.26 10.23 9.31
C LYS A 27 13.10 9.66 7.90
N LEU A 28 12.82 10.51 6.91
CA LEU A 28 12.74 10.09 5.51
C LEU A 28 14.08 9.55 5.00
N ILE A 29 15.16 10.29 5.25
CA ILE A 29 16.51 9.89 4.82
C ILE A 29 16.97 8.59 5.52
N LYS A 30 16.55 8.35 6.76
CA LYS A 30 16.88 7.13 7.51
C LYS A 30 15.92 5.96 7.22
N ASN A 31 14.89 6.16 6.41
CA ASN A 31 13.94 5.10 6.09
C ASN A 31 14.59 4.08 5.14
N PRO A 32 14.75 2.79 5.56
CA PRO A 32 15.44 1.78 4.76
C PRO A 32 14.76 1.53 3.41
N VAL A 33 13.45 1.69 3.32
CA VAL A 33 12.71 1.52 2.06
C VAL A 33 13.06 2.62 1.05
N LEU A 34 13.12 3.89 1.52
CA LEU A 34 13.50 5.01 0.65
C LEU A 34 14.96 4.92 0.23
N ILE A 35 15.85 4.52 1.15
CA ILE A 35 17.27 4.28 0.82
C ILE A 35 17.39 3.21 -0.26
N ALA A 36 16.70 2.08 -0.12
CA ALA A 36 16.75 0.99 -1.10
C ALA A 36 16.23 1.43 -2.47
N ILE A 37 15.16 2.22 -2.52
CA ILE A 37 14.62 2.77 -3.77
C ILE A 37 15.63 3.72 -4.43
N CYS A 38 16.23 4.64 -3.66
CA CYS A 38 17.23 5.57 -4.18
C CYS A 38 18.47 4.83 -4.71
N LEU A 39 18.97 3.84 -3.97
CA LEU A 39 20.11 3.03 -4.41
C LEU A 39 19.79 2.26 -5.70
N GLY A 40 18.59 1.67 -5.79
CA GLY A 40 18.14 0.99 -7.01
C GLY A 40 18.02 1.94 -8.21
N MET A 41 17.54 3.15 -8.01
CA MET A 41 17.48 4.17 -9.07
C MET A 41 18.88 4.59 -9.51
N ILE A 42 19.80 4.84 -8.57
CA ILE A 42 21.18 5.22 -8.89
C ILE A 42 21.87 4.09 -9.66
N ALA A 43 21.74 2.83 -9.22
CA ALA A 43 22.30 1.68 -9.91
C ALA A 43 21.76 1.54 -11.34
N ASN A 44 20.47 1.79 -11.54
CA ASN A 44 19.84 1.76 -12.86
C ASN A 44 20.39 2.86 -13.79
N ILE A 45 20.47 4.09 -13.30
CA ILE A 45 21.00 5.24 -14.08
C ILE A 45 22.49 5.03 -14.41
N ALA A 46 23.25 4.47 -13.48
CA ALA A 46 24.67 4.16 -13.66
C ALA A 46 24.91 2.91 -14.55
N ASN A 47 23.86 2.27 -15.06
CA ASN A 47 23.93 1.02 -15.81
C ASN A 47 24.76 -0.06 -15.08
N PHE A 48 24.65 -0.10 -13.73
CA PHE A 48 25.42 -1.03 -12.91
C PHE A 48 24.97 -2.46 -13.16
N SER A 49 25.85 -3.27 -13.74
CA SER A 49 25.62 -4.70 -13.95
C SER A 49 25.76 -5.45 -12.62
N THR A 50 24.64 -5.79 -12.01
CA THR A 50 24.65 -6.57 -10.77
C THR A 50 25.14 -7.99 -11.04
N PRO A 51 26.13 -8.53 -10.30
CA PRO A 51 26.56 -9.93 -10.43
C PRO A 51 25.40 -10.91 -10.28
N ASN A 52 25.34 -11.93 -11.11
CA ASN A 52 24.24 -12.90 -11.13
C ASN A 52 23.88 -13.49 -9.76
N PRO A 53 24.82 -13.91 -8.89
CA PRO A 53 24.49 -14.45 -7.57
C PRO A 53 23.73 -13.47 -6.69
N ILE A 54 24.11 -12.19 -6.73
CA ILE A 54 23.44 -11.11 -5.97
C ILE A 54 22.04 -10.88 -6.53
N LEU A 55 21.90 -10.84 -7.84
CA LEU A 55 20.61 -10.67 -8.51
C LEU A 55 19.64 -11.81 -8.16
N TYR A 56 20.12 -13.06 -8.15
CA TYR A 56 19.30 -14.21 -7.74
C TYR A 56 18.88 -14.12 -6.27
N ALA A 57 19.79 -13.75 -5.36
CA ALA A 57 19.47 -13.57 -3.95
C ALA A 57 18.42 -12.48 -3.73
N MET A 58 18.54 -11.35 -4.45
CA MET A 58 17.56 -10.25 -4.39
C MET A 58 16.20 -10.69 -4.94
N LYS A 59 16.14 -11.41 -6.06
CA LYS A 59 14.89 -11.94 -6.62
C LYS A 59 14.22 -12.93 -5.68
N PHE A 60 14.98 -13.84 -5.09
CA PHE A 60 14.48 -14.82 -4.14
C PHE A 60 13.89 -14.15 -2.89
N SER A 61 14.63 -13.21 -2.29
CA SER A 61 14.16 -12.44 -1.13
C SER A 61 12.93 -11.60 -1.47
N GLY A 62 12.91 -10.98 -2.65
CA GLY A 62 11.76 -10.21 -3.13
C GLY A 62 10.52 -11.07 -3.35
N ALA A 63 10.68 -12.27 -3.92
CA ALA A 63 9.57 -13.21 -4.12
C ALA A 63 8.99 -13.71 -2.79
N ALA A 64 9.82 -13.88 -1.76
CA ALA A 64 9.39 -14.29 -0.42
C ALA A 64 8.66 -13.16 0.34
N ALA A 65 8.86 -11.91 -0.02
CA ALA A 65 8.31 -10.77 0.72
C ALA A 65 6.77 -10.77 0.77
N ALA A 66 6.10 -11.05 -0.36
CA ALA A 66 4.63 -11.06 -0.42
C ALA A 66 4.01 -12.17 0.46
N PRO A 67 4.39 -13.46 0.34
CA PRO A 67 3.83 -14.50 1.20
C PRO A 67 4.17 -14.31 2.68
N LEU A 68 5.36 -13.82 3.02
CA LEU A 68 5.74 -13.53 4.40
C LEU A 68 4.92 -12.38 5.00
N THR A 69 4.66 -11.32 4.23
CA THR A 69 3.81 -10.22 4.70
C THR A 69 2.37 -10.65 4.90
N LEU A 70 1.82 -11.51 4.03
CA LEU A 70 0.48 -12.06 4.20
C LEU A 70 0.39 -12.98 5.41
N LEU A 71 1.40 -13.84 5.64
CA LEU A 71 1.47 -14.68 6.83
C LEU A 71 1.54 -13.83 8.11
N ALA A 72 2.45 -12.85 8.15
CA ALA A 72 2.58 -11.96 9.29
C ALA A 72 1.28 -11.18 9.55
N LEU A 73 0.63 -10.69 8.48
CA LEU A 73 -0.67 -10.03 8.57
C LEU A 73 -1.72 -10.98 9.17
N GLY A 74 -1.80 -12.23 8.69
CA GLY A 74 -2.73 -13.23 9.20
C GLY A 74 -2.53 -13.50 10.69
N VAL A 75 -1.28 -13.67 11.13
CA VAL A 75 -0.93 -13.85 12.55
C VAL A 75 -1.37 -12.64 13.39
N ILE A 76 -1.08 -11.43 12.94
CA ILE A 76 -1.45 -10.22 13.68
C ILE A 76 -2.97 -10.05 13.72
N LEU A 77 -3.64 -10.31 12.61
CA LEU A 77 -5.10 -10.25 12.52
C LEU A 77 -5.79 -11.22 13.48
N SER A 78 -5.20 -12.40 13.76
CA SER A 78 -5.77 -13.38 14.68
C SER A 78 -5.93 -12.83 16.11
N PHE A 79 -5.18 -11.82 16.50
CA PHE A 79 -5.28 -11.16 17.81
C PHE A 79 -6.30 -10.01 17.85
N HIS A 80 -6.87 -9.63 16.71
CA HIS A 80 -7.81 -8.51 16.62
C HIS A 80 -9.26 -8.98 16.51
N LYS A 81 -10.17 -8.22 17.12
CA LYS A 81 -11.61 -8.49 16.97
C LYS A 81 -12.07 -8.06 15.58
N PHE A 82 -12.68 -8.97 14.84
CA PHE A 82 -13.18 -8.71 13.47
C PHE A 82 -14.56 -8.03 13.43
N THR A 83 -15.09 -7.60 14.57
CA THR A 83 -16.41 -6.94 14.63
C THR A 83 -16.37 -5.64 13.81
N PRO A 84 -17.21 -5.50 12.78
CA PRO A 84 -17.24 -4.31 11.96
C PRO A 84 -17.82 -3.14 12.77
N SER A 85 -16.97 -2.19 13.12
CA SER A 85 -17.46 -0.92 13.66
C SER A 85 -18.07 -0.06 12.53
N ARG A 86 -18.94 0.88 12.85
CA ARG A 86 -19.51 1.81 11.85
C ARG A 86 -18.41 2.49 11.01
N SER A 87 -17.31 2.87 11.65
CA SER A 87 -16.16 3.48 10.94
C SER A 87 -15.51 2.54 9.96
N VAL A 88 -15.33 1.25 10.34
CA VAL A 88 -14.78 0.22 9.46
C VAL A 88 -15.67 0.03 8.24
N PHE A 89 -16.98 -0.10 8.45
CA PHE A 89 -17.95 -0.27 7.37
C PHE A 89 -17.94 0.90 6.38
N ILE A 90 -17.90 2.14 6.87
CA ILE A 90 -17.83 3.34 6.02
C ILE A 90 -16.58 3.32 5.16
N VAL A 91 -15.41 3.02 5.74
CA VAL A 91 -14.14 2.97 5.01
C VAL A 91 -14.16 1.87 3.95
N VAL A 92 -14.71 0.71 4.27
CA VAL A 92 -14.86 -0.42 3.33
C VAL A 92 -15.74 -0.02 2.14
N MET A 93 -16.90 0.61 2.39
CA MET A 93 -17.81 1.06 1.34
C MET A 93 -17.19 2.15 0.45
N ILE A 94 -16.50 3.12 1.05
CA ILE A 94 -15.76 4.14 0.30
C ILE A 94 -14.70 3.48 -0.58
N LYS A 95 -13.93 2.53 -0.06
CA LYS A 95 -12.85 1.87 -0.80
C LYS A 95 -13.37 1.01 -1.95
N LEU A 96 -14.42 0.22 -1.73
CA LEU A 96 -14.87 -0.77 -2.71
C LEU A 96 -15.89 -0.25 -3.71
N LEU A 97 -16.65 0.79 -3.36
CA LEU A 97 -17.67 1.36 -4.24
C LEU A 97 -17.27 2.74 -4.76
N LEU A 98 -16.99 3.68 -3.85
CA LEU A 98 -16.76 5.07 -4.25
C LEU A 98 -15.45 5.22 -5.03
N LEU A 99 -14.37 4.53 -4.62
CA LEU A 99 -13.09 4.65 -5.28
C LEU A 99 -13.11 4.14 -6.74
N PRO A 100 -13.65 2.94 -7.07
CA PRO A 100 -13.76 2.49 -8.47
C PRO A 100 -14.64 3.42 -9.32
N ILE A 101 -15.75 3.94 -8.76
CA ILE A 101 -16.62 4.87 -9.47
C ILE A 101 -15.88 6.17 -9.81
N VAL A 102 -15.14 6.73 -8.86
CA VAL A 102 -14.34 7.94 -9.07
C VAL A 102 -13.25 7.69 -10.10
N VAL A 103 -12.54 6.56 -10.00
CA VAL A 103 -11.50 6.18 -10.97
C VAL A 103 -12.10 6.04 -12.36
N TRP A 104 -13.22 5.34 -12.50
CA TRP A 104 -13.93 5.19 -13.78
C TRP A 104 -14.36 6.54 -14.37
N ALA A 105 -14.92 7.44 -13.54
CA ALA A 105 -15.32 8.78 -13.96
C ALA A 105 -14.13 9.61 -14.44
N VAL A 106 -13.00 9.56 -13.72
CA VAL A 106 -11.77 10.27 -14.10
C VAL A 106 -11.17 9.70 -15.38
N LEU A 107 -11.19 8.38 -15.57
CA LEU A 107 -10.66 7.73 -16.77
C LEU A 107 -11.48 8.08 -18.03
N LYS A 108 -12.79 8.31 -17.89
CA LYS A 108 -13.63 8.79 -19.00
C LYS A 108 -13.26 10.18 -19.55
N ILE A 109 -12.60 11.00 -18.74
CA ILE A 109 -12.16 12.35 -19.14
C ILE A 109 -10.83 12.26 -19.92
N GLY A 110 -10.05 11.17 -19.75
CA GLY A 110 -8.75 11.00 -20.39
C GLY A 110 -8.80 10.08 -21.61
N THR A 111 -8.00 10.38 -22.63
CA THR A 111 -7.79 9.53 -23.81
C THR A 111 -6.68 8.53 -23.55
N ARG A 112 -6.96 7.39 -22.91
CA ARG A 112 -6.00 6.31 -22.69
C ARG A 112 -6.47 5.03 -23.37
N PRO A 113 -5.56 4.08 -23.71
CA PRO A 113 -5.95 2.76 -24.22
C PRO A 113 -6.86 2.03 -23.23
N ASP A 114 -7.91 1.37 -23.73
CA ASP A 114 -8.94 0.71 -22.91
C ASP A 114 -8.37 -0.33 -21.94
N ALA A 115 -7.37 -1.11 -22.37
CA ALA A 115 -6.71 -2.10 -21.53
C ALA A 115 -6.09 -1.50 -20.23
N TRP A 116 -5.58 -0.27 -20.29
CA TRP A 116 -5.07 0.42 -19.10
C TRP A 116 -6.20 0.93 -18.19
N ASN A 117 -7.33 1.29 -18.78
CA ASN A 117 -8.50 1.72 -18.04
C ASN A 117 -9.06 0.56 -17.20
N ASP A 118 -9.24 -0.61 -17.81
CA ASP A 118 -9.77 -1.80 -17.16
C ASP A 118 -8.84 -2.26 -16.02
N LEU A 119 -7.54 -2.33 -16.25
CA LEU A 119 -6.56 -2.67 -15.22
C LEU A 119 -6.57 -1.68 -14.05
N THR A 120 -6.75 -0.38 -14.33
CA THR A 120 -6.79 0.65 -13.28
C THR A 120 -8.07 0.54 -12.45
N ILE A 121 -9.21 0.26 -13.08
CA ILE A 121 -10.49 0.05 -12.40
C ILE A 121 -10.40 -1.20 -11.52
N LEU A 122 -9.93 -2.34 -12.06
CA LEU A 122 -9.74 -3.58 -11.31
C LEU A 122 -8.81 -3.38 -10.10
N ASN A 123 -7.69 -2.68 -10.29
CA ASN A 123 -6.78 -2.39 -9.18
C ASN A 123 -7.42 -1.49 -8.12
N SER A 124 -8.30 -0.56 -8.51
CA SER A 124 -9.02 0.30 -7.57
C SER A 124 -10.07 -0.45 -6.76
N ALA A 125 -10.71 -1.46 -7.37
CA ALA A 125 -11.70 -2.34 -6.74
C ALA A 125 -11.06 -3.44 -5.88
N GLY A 126 -9.73 -3.59 -5.93
CA GLY A 126 -9.00 -4.55 -5.12
C GLY A 126 -9.02 -4.25 -3.62
N PRO A 127 -8.63 -5.21 -2.76
CA PRO A 127 -8.62 -5.07 -1.31
C PRO A 127 -7.65 -3.97 -0.85
N SER A 128 -7.83 -3.50 0.37
CA SER A 128 -6.88 -2.58 1.01
C SER A 128 -5.54 -3.28 1.21
N GLY A 129 -4.46 -2.63 0.75
CA GLY A 129 -3.12 -3.24 0.79
C GLY A 129 -2.59 -3.40 2.21
N ALA A 130 -1.88 -4.51 2.45
CA ALA A 130 -1.15 -4.78 3.69
C ALA A 130 -0.12 -3.70 4.06
N MET A 131 0.30 -2.89 3.09
CA MET A 131 1.27 -1.81 3.28
C MET A 131 0.79 -0.75 4.28
N ALA A 132 -0.51 -0.42 4.26
CA ALA A 132 -1.08 0.53 5.23
C ALA A 132 -0.97 0.02 6.66
N PHE A 133 -1.14 -1.29 6.86
CA PHE A 133 -0.98 -1.94 8.16
C PHE A 133 0.49 -1.97 8.60
N ALA A 134 1.40 -2.34 7.71
CA ALA A 134 2.84 -2.36 7.99
C ALA A 134 3.36 -0.96 8.38
N LEU A 135 2.89 0.07 7.69
CA LEU A 135 3.23 1.46 8.03
C LEU A 135 2.64 1.90 9.37
N ALA A 136 1.41 1.51 9.67
CA ALA A 136 0.78 1.81 10.97
C ALA A 136 1.58 1.18 12.13
N LEU A 137 2.04 -0.06 11.97
CA LEU A 137 2.92 -0.73 12.93
C LEU A 137 4.26 -0.01 13.07
N LEU A 138 4.89 0.37 11.96
CA LEU A 138 6.17 1.06 11.95
C LEU A 138 6.09 2.41 12.69
N HIS A 139 4.97 3.11 12.54
CA HIS A 139 4.73 4.41 13.20
C HIS A 139 4.01 4.29 14.55
N LYS A 140 3.84 3.07 15.09
CA LYS A 140 3.15 2.79 16.36
C LYS A 140 1.75 3.41 16.44
N VAL A 141 1.05 3.46 15.31
CA VAL A 141 -0.35 3.88 15.23
C VAL A 141 -1.24 2.71 15.62
N ASN A 142 -2.36 2.99 16.32
CA ASN A 142 -3.31 1.97 16.70
C ASN A 142 -3.89 1.26 15.46
N THR A 143 -3.73 -0.06 15.42
CA THR A 143 -4.12 -0.91 14.29
C THR A 143 -5.50 -1.55 14.44
N ASP A 144 -6.20 -1.35 15.56
CA ASP A 144 -7.49 -2.00 15.88
C ASP A 144 -8.59 -1.76 14.84
N LYS A 145 -8.54 -0.60 14.16
CA LYS A 145 -9.49 -0.29 13.09
C LYS A 145 -8.96 -0.65 11.70
N ILE A 146 -7.63 -0.66 11.52
CA ILE A 146 -7.00 -0.93 10.24
C ILE A 146 -7.10 -2.41 9.89
N ALA A 147 -6.87 -3.28 10.87
CA ALA A 147 -6.93 -4.73 10.70
C ALA A 147 -8.31 -5.22 10.19
N PRO A 148 -9.45 -4.85 10.83
CA PRO A 148 -10.76 -5.20 10.31
C PRO A 148 -11.06 -4.65 8.92
N VAL A 149 -10.60 -3.43 8.58
CA VAL A 149 -10.79 -2.86 7.23
C VAL A 149 -10.12 -3.75 6.17
N ILE A 150 -8.89 -4.22 6.42
CA ILE A 150 -8.18 -5.08 5.47
C ILE A 150 -8.94 -6.39 5.27
N VAL A 151 -9.39 -7.04 6.34
CA VAL A 151 -10.14 -8.30 6.25
C VAL A 151 -11.44 -8.12 5.48
N TRP A 152 -12.25 -7.15 5.87
CA TRP A 152 -13.54 -6.91 5.23
C TRP A 152 -13.40 -6.47 3.78
N THR A 153 -12.41 -5.62 3.45
CA THR A 153 -12.14 -5.28 2.05
C THR A 153 -11.65 -6.48 1.26
N SER A 154 -10.86 -7.39 1.84
CA SER A 154 -10.41 -8.62 1.15
C SER A 154 -11.56 -9.56 0.85
N ILE A 155 -12.47 -9.79 1.79
CA ILE A 155 -13.63 -10.66 1.60
C ILE A 155 -14.59 -10.05 0.56
N LEU A 156 -14.95 -8.79 0.72
CA LEU A 156 -15.92 -8.12 -0.16
C LEU A 156 -15.35 -7.80 -1.55
N SER A 157 -14.04 -7.62 -1.67
CA SER A 157 -13.39 -7.43 -2.98
C SER A 157 -13.52 -8.66 -3.88
N LEU A 158 -13.67 -9.86 -3.34
CA LEU A 158 -13.95 -11.05 -4.16
C LEU A 158 -15.25 -10.90 -4.94
N ILE A 159 -16.28 -10.31 -4.33
CA ILE A 159 -17.57 -10.05 -4.98
C ILE A 159 -17.42 -8.93 -6.01
N SER A 160 -16.78 -7.83 -5.64
CA SER A 160 -16.60 -6.68 -6.55
C SER A 160 -15.73 -7.02 -7.76
N LEU A 161 -14.67 -7.80 -7.57
CA LEU A 161 -13.79 -8.24 -8.65
C LEU A 161 -14.51 -9.27 -9.57
N ALA A 162 -15.28 -10.21 -9.00
CA ALA A 162 -16.06 -11.16 -9.80
C ALA A 162 -17.13 -10.49 -10.67
N TYR A 163 -17.63 -9.32 -10.28
CA TYR A 163 -18.59 -8.54 -11.06
C TYR A 163 -17.92 -7.69 -12.16
N LEU A 164 -16.67 -7.25 -11.92
CA LEU A 164 -15.94 -6.36 -12.84
C LEU A 164 -15.04 -7.13 -13.83
N ALA A 165 -14.76 -8.41 -13.59
CA ALA A 165 -13.97 -9.28 -14.46
C ALA A 165 -14.84 -9.93 -15.54
#